data_364d332b291ceccd06f8bf350ee8da68
#
_entry.id   364d332b291ceccd06f8bf350ee8da68
#
_cell.length_a   1.000
_cell.length_b   1.000
_cell.length_c   1.000
_cell.angle_alpha   90.00
_cell.angle_beta   90.00
_cell.angle_gamma   90.00
#
_symmetry.space_group_name_H-M   'P 1'
#
loop_
_entity.id
_entity.type
_entity.pdbx_description
1 polymer ?
#
loop_
_entity_poly.entity_id
_entity_poly.type
_entity_poly.pdbx_seq_one_letter_code
_entity_poly.pdbx_strand_id
1 'polypeptide(L)'
;MTKITWFINLLFSVFALIFLFYSAVANTAPPILVDQQTGRYLGNLSSNPYDPNSTSNPYGKYGSKYSPDSINNPYGQYGSKYSNDSPNNPYATNPPAIMDSAGY
;
A
#
# COMPACT_ATOMS: atom_id res chain seq x y z
N MET A 1 23.52 46.14 -12.89
CA MET A 1 22.15 45.60 -12.96
C MET A 1 22.09 44.20 -13.50
N THR A 2 22.85 43.80 -14.49
CA THR A 2 22.86 42.43 -15.04
C THR A 2 23.28 41.37 -14.02
N LYS A 3 24.15 41.69 -13.06
CA LYS A 3 24.63 40.76 -12.03
C LYS A 3 23.52 40.35 -11.03
N ILE A 4 22.61 41.26 -10.70
CA ILE A 4 21.54 41.02 -9.77
C ILE A 4 20.49 40.08 -10.39
N THR A 5 20.15 40.27 -11.67
CA THR A 5 19.22 39.45 -12.40
C THR A 5 19.71 38.00 -12.53
N TRP A 6 21.02 37.83 -12.81
CA TRP A 6 21.65 36.51 -12.90
C TRP A 6 21.61 35.76 -11.56
N PHE A 7 21.83 36.46 -10.44
CA PHE A 7 21.81 35.88 -9.10
C PHE A 7 20.42 35.39 -8.72
N ILE A 8 19.38 36.14 -9.05
CA ILE A 8 17.98 35.75 -8.80
C ILE A 8 17.61 34.49 -9.59
N ASN A 9 18.02 34.39 -10.84
CA ASN A 9 17.76 33.21 -11.68
C ASN A 9 18.43 31.96 -11.12
N LEU A 10 19.64 32.06 -10.59
CA LEU A 10 20.34 30.94 -9.96
C LEU A 10 19.61 30.42 -8.72
N LEU A 11 19.15 31.31 -7.85
CA LEU A 11 18.38 30.97 -6.64
C LEU A 11 17.07 30.28 -6.98
N PHE A 12 16.38 30.73 -8.02
CA PHE A 12 15.12 30.14 -8.48
C PHE A 12 15.32 28.71 -8.99
N SER A 13 16.41 28.47 -9.71
CA SER A 13 16.76 27.16 -10.25
C SER A 13 17.04 26.13 -9.15
N VAL A 14 17.76 26.50 -8.10
CA VAL A 14 18.06 25.63 -6.96
C VAL A 14 16.78 25.28 -6.20
N PHE A 15 15.87 26.23 -6.03
CA PHE A 15 14.59 26.01 -5.35
C PHE A 15 13.71 25.02 -6.08
N ALA A 16 13.67 25.09 -7.41
CA ALA A 16 12.91 24.15 -8.25
C ALA A 16 13.43 22.72 -8.14
N LEU A 17 14.75 22.53 -8.08
CA LEU A 17 15.36 21.21 -7.91
C LEU A 17 15.01 20.56 -6.57
N ILE A 18 15.00 21.32 -5.48
CA ILE A 18 14.64 20.83 -4.16
C ILE A 18 13.16 20.39 -4.15
N PHE A 19 12.27 21.16 -4.78
CA PHE A 19 10.85 20.84 -4.85
C PHE A 19 10.60 19.54 -5.61
N LEU A 20 11.27 19.29 -6.72
CA LEU A 20 11.17 18.06 -7.50
C LEU A 20 11.62 16.83 -6.70
N PHE A 21 12.66 16.98 -5.89
CA PHE A 21 13.16 15.90 -5.03
C PHE A 21 12.11 15.50 -3.97
N TYR A 22 11.45 16.46 -3.32
CA TYR A 22 10.40 16.20 -2.37
C TYR A 22 9.18 15.53 -2.99
N SER A 23 8.79 15.92 -4.20
CA SER A 23 7.68 15.29 -4.92
C SER A 23 7.94 13.82 -5.22
N ALA A 24 9.16 13.45 -5.56
CA ALA A 24 9.53 12.07 -5.84
C ALA A 24 9.43 11.17 -4.60
N VAL A 25 9.75 11.70 -3.40
CA VAL A 25 9.68 10.95 -2.13
C VAL A 25 8.24 10.84 -1.64
N ALA A 26 7.38 11.82 -1.90
CA ALA A 26 6.01 11.87 -1.40
C ALA A 26 5.05 10.90 -2.08
N ASN A 27 5.43 10.28 -3.20
CA ASN A 27 4.56 9.44 -4.02
C ASN A 27 4.74 7.93 -3.80
N THR A 28 5.42 7.52 -2.73
CA THR A 28 5.56 6.10 -2.40
C THR A 28 4.33 5.61 -1.65
N ALA A 29 3.53 4.76 -2.30
CA ALA A 29 2.41 4.10 -1.68
C ALA A 29 2.76 2.62 -1.41
N PRO A 30 2.20 1.99 -0.34
CA PRO A 30 2.44 0.59 -0.08
C PRO A 30 1.81 -0.29 -1.17
N PRO A 31 2.33 -1.50 -1.40
CA PRO A 31 1.66 -2.45 -2.27
C PRO A 31 0.32 -2.86 -1.67
N ILE A 32 -0.57 -3.38 -2.51
CA ILE A 32 -1.90 -3.82 -2.12
C ILE A 32 -2.03 -5.33 -2.28
N LEU A 33 -3.00 -5.88 -1.55
CA LEU A 33 -3.37 -7.27 -1.61
C LEU A 33 -4.69 -7.40 -2.35
N VAL A 34 -4.80 -8.33 -3.30
CA VAL A 34 -5.96 -8.48 -4.18
C VAL A 34 -6.29 -9.97 -4.37
N ASP A 35 -7.57 -10.31 -4.32
CA ASP A 35 -8.05 -11.64 -4.74
C ASP A 35 -7.82 -11.80 -6.26
N GLN A 36 -7.06 -12.82 -6.66
CA GLN A 36 -6.66 -13.02 -8.05
C GLN A 36 -7.82 -13.35 -8.98
N GLN A 37 -8.87 -14.01 -8.47
CA GLN A 37 -10.02 -14.42 -9.29
C GLN A 37 -11.02 -13.28 -9.48
N THR A 38 -11.26 -12.48 -8.44
CA THR A 38 -12.33 -11.48 -8.45
C THR A 38 -11.84 -10.06 -8.63
N GLY A 39 -10.54 -9.80 -8.41
CA GLY A 39 -10.00 -8.46 -8.36
C GLY A 39 -10.32 -7.71 -7.07
N ARG A 40 -10.89 -8.39 -6.06
CA ARG A 40 -11.31 -7.77 -4.82
C ARG A 40 -10.12 -7.27 -4.02
N TYR A 41 -10.18 -6.00 -3.59
CA TYR A 41 -9.18 -5.37 -2.76
C TYR A 41 -9.23 -5.96 -1.34
N LEU A 42 -8.06 -6.33 -0.80
CA LEU A 42 -7.92 -6.98 0.50
C LEU A 42 -7.00 -6.22 1.47
N GLY A 43 -6.71 -4.97 1.16
CA GLY A 43 -5.97 -4.07 2.05
C GLY A 43 -4.60 -3.67 1.53
N ASN A 44 -4.03 -2.71 2.23
CA ASN A 44 -2.65 -2.25 2.00
C ASN A 44 -1.68 -3.12 2.79
N LEU A 45 -0.60 -3.55 2.14
CA LEU A 45 0.52 -4.21 2.83
C LEU A 45 1.41 -3.15 3.46
N SER A 46 0.91 -2.53 4.52
CA SER A 46 1.56 -1.48 5.28
C SER A 46 1.78 -1.97 6.71
N SER A 47 2.89 -1.60 7.30
CA SER A 47 3.17 -1.85 8.72
C SER A 47 2.51 -0.81 9.65
N ASN A 48 1.85 0.20 9.09
CA ASN A 48 1.18 1.24 9.86
C ASN A 48 -0.12 0.71 10.48
N PRO A 49 -0.20 0.53 11.83
CA PRO A 49 -1.40 0.00 12.48
C PRO A 49 -2.55 1.01 12.55
N TYR A 50 -2.34 2.25 12.16
CA TYR A 50 -3.34 3.32 12.17
C TYR A 50 -3.95 3.60 10.79
N ASP A 51 -3.40 3.04 9.73
CA ASP A 51 -4.00 3.12 8.39
C ASP A 51 -5.30 2.29 8.39
N PRO A 52 -6.47 2.89 8.10
CA PRO A 52 -7.74 2.17 8.12
C PRO A 52 -7.82 1.02 7.10
N ASN A 53 -6.97 1.03 6.08
CA ASN A 53 -6.93 0.01 5.04
C ASN A 53 -5.75 -0.93 5.16
N SER A 54 -4.94 -0.81 6.21
CA SER A 54 -3.76 -1.65 6.41
C SER A 54 -4.14 -3.05 6.91
N THR A 55 -3.46 -4.06 6.39
CA THR A 55 -3.52 -5.42 6.94
C THR A 55 -2.94 -5.52 8.35
N SER A 56 -2.21 -4.49 8.79
CA SER A 56 -1.63 -4.41 10.15
C SER A 56 -2.51 -3.67 11.15
N ASN A 57 -3.66 -3.14 10.73
CA ASN A 57 -4.58 -2.45 11.63
C ASN A 57 -5.54 -3.44 12.27
N PRO A 58 -5.41 -3.74 13.58
CA PRO A 58 -6.26 -4.74 14.24
C PRO A 58 -7.72 -4.32 14.39
N TYR A 59 -8.05 -3.06 14.15
CA TYR A 59 -9.42 -2.53 14.19
C TYR A 59 -9.99 -2.23 12.81
N GLY A 60 -9.21 -2.44 11.75
CA GLY A 60 -9.60 -2.13 10.39
C GLY A 60 -10.27 -3.32 9.68
N LYS A 61 -10.96 -3.01 8.60
CA LYS A 61 -11.65 -4.01 7.77
C LYS A 61 -10.70 -5.09 7.24
N TYR A 62 -9.46 -4.74 6.95
CA TYR A 62 -8.49 -5.64 6.31
C TYR A 62 -7.44 -6.18 7.27
N GLY A 63 -7.43 -5.73 8.53
CA GLY A 63 -6.45 -6.14 9.52
C GLY A 63 -7.04 -6.83 10.75
N SER A 64 -8.33 -6.68 10.99
CA SER A 64 -9.00 -7.25 12.15
C SER A 64 -9.10 -8.77 12.06
N LYS A 65 -8.84 -9.46 13.17
CA LYS A 65 -9.03 -10.93 13.25
C LYS A 65 -10.50 -11.37 13.27
N TYR A 66 -11.42 -10.42 13.22
CA TYR A 66 -12.87 -10.68 13.19
C TYR A 66 -13.53 -10.29 11.88
N SER A 67 -12.83 -9.61 11.00
CA SER A 67 -13.40 -9.16 9.73
C SER A 67 -13.37 -10.26 8.67
N PRO A 68 -14.47 -10.46 7.92
CA PRO A 68 -14.50 -11.45 6.84
C PRO A 68 -13.56 -11.12 5.67
N ASP A 69 -13.10 -9.88 5.56
CA ASP A 69 -12.22 -9.43 4.49
C ASP A 69 -10.74 -9.43 4.88
N SER A 70 -10.43 -9.87 6.10
CA SER A 70 -9.07 -9.78 6.65
C SER A 70 -8.31 -11.10 6.50
N ILE A 71 -7.06 -11.00 6.08
CA ILE A 71 -6.13 -12.14 6.06
C ILE A 71 -5.74 -12.59 7.48
N ASN A 72 -6.07 -11.78 8.50
CA ASN A 72 -5.78 -12.09 9.90
C ASN A 72 -6.93 -12.79 10.62
N ASN A 73 -8.06 -12.98 9.97
CA ASN A 73 -9.20 -13.69 10.55
C ASN A 73 -9.06 -15.20 10.31
N PRO A 74 -8.77 -15.99 11.36
CA PRO A 74 -8.55 -17.44 11.20
C PRO A 74 -9.80 -18.23 10.80
N TYR A 75 -10.97 -17.61 10.86
CA TYR A 75 -12.25 -18.22 10.44
C TYR A 75 -12.80 -17.66 9.15
N GLY A 76 -12.11 -16.70 8.54
CA GLY A 76 -12.55 -16.04 7.31
C GLY A 76 -12.01 -16.69 6.05
N GLN A 77 -12.65 -16.36 4.92
CA GLN A 77 -12.24 -16.83 3.60
C GLN A 77 -10.78 -16.51 3.29
N TYR A 78 -10.29 -15.33 3.69
CA TYR A 78 -8.96 -14.86 3.36
C TYR A 78 -7.93 -15.07 4.49
N GLY A 79 -8.34 -15.59 5.64
CA GLY A 79 -7.44 -15.78 6.77
C GLY A 79 -7.34 -17.19 7.28
N SER A 80 -8.27 -18.07 6.92
CA SER A 80 -8.29 -19.45 7.38
C SER A 80 -7.13 -20.27 6.79
N LYS A 81 -6.49 -21.07 7.62
CA LYS A 81 -5.44 -21.99 7.15
C LYS A 81 -5.97 -23.16 6.33
N TYR A 82 -7.29 -23.25 6.14
CA TYR A 82 -7.96 -24.30 5.33
C TYR A 82 -8.59 -23.75 4.05
N SER A 83 -8.60 -22.44 3.86
CA SER A 83 -9.24 -21.83 2.68
C SER A 83 -8.26 -21.76 1.50
N ASN A 84 -8.77 -22.09 0.30
CA ASN A 84 -8.00 -21.94 -0.93
C ASN A 84 -7.65 -20.50 -1.29
N ASP A 85 -8.34 -19.52 -0.68
CA ASP A 85 -8.14 -18.10 -0.97
C ASP A 85 -7.26 -17.42 0.11
N SER A 86 -6.69 -18.19 1.02
CA SER A 86 -5.95 -17.65 2.15
C SER A 86 -4.44 -17.79 1.97
N PRO A 87 -3.66 -16.73 2.25
CA PRO A 87 -2.19 -16.83 2.26
C PRO A 87 -1.68 -17.68 3.43
N ASN A 88 -2.53 -17.98 4.43
CA ASN A 88 -2.18 -18.77 5.60
C ASN A 88 -2.34 -20.28 5.37
N ASN A 89 -2.89 -20.66 4.24
CA ASN A 89 -3.02 -22.07 3.85
C ASN A 89 -1.86 -22.43 2.93
N PRO A 90 -0.92 -23.31 3.35
CA PRO A 90 0.22 -23.69 2.51
C PRO A 90 -0.18 -24.47 1.25
N TYR A 91 -1.40 -24.99 1.19
CA TYR A 91 -1.95 -25.72 0.05
C TYR A 91 -2.94 -24.91 -0.78
N ALA A 92 -3.06 -23.61 -0.54
CA ALA A 92 -4.01 -22.75 -1.25
C ALA A 92 -3.70 -22.73 -2.76
N THR A 93 -4.76 -22.85 -3.57
CA THR A 93 -4.65 -22.80 -5.04
C THR A 93 -4.91 -21.39 -5.58
N ASN A 94 -5.50 -20.49 -4.77
CA ASN A 94 -5.81 -19.13 -5.17
C ASN A 94 -5.48 -18.13 -4.04
N PRO A 95 -4.22 -18.13 -3.54
CA PRO A 95 -3.85 -17.12 -2.53
C PRO A 95 -3.90 -15.72 -3.14
N PRO A 96 -4.12 -14.67 -2.31
CA PRO A 96 -4.13 -13.31 -2.82
C PRO A 96 -2.81 -12.91 -3.46
N ALA A 97 -2.89 -12.06 -4.48
CA ALA A 97 -1.73 -11.51 -5.16
C ALA A 97 -1.31 -10.19 -4.53
N ILE A 98 -0.02 -9.95 -4.52
CA ILE A 98 0.55 -8.64 -4.15
C ILE A 98 0.70 -7.83 -5.42
N MET A 99 0.11 -6.64 -5.42
CA MET A 99 0.13 -5.75 -6.58
C MET A 99 0.65 -4.37 -6.19
N ASP A 100 1.18 -3.66 -7.18
CA ASP A 100 1.50 -2.25 -7.04
C ASP A 100 0.23 -1.46 -6.72
N SER A 101 0.36 -0.37 -5.95
CA SER A 101 -0.77 0.48 -5.58
C SER A 101 -1.46 1.14 -6.78
N ALA A 102 -0.82 1.14 -7.95
CA ALA A 102 -1.42 1.57 -9.22
C ALA A 102 -2.27 0.48 -9.88
N GLY A 103 -2.39 -0.72 -9.30
CA GLY A 103 -3.23 -1.80 -9.80
C GLY A 103 -2.56 -2.74 -10.80
N TYR A 104 -1.24 -2.77 -10.80
CA TYR A 104 -0.47 -3.63 -11.72
C TYR A 104 0.24 -4.77 -11.03
#